data_8830541ef99ecb2b86375a592a239f20
#
_entry.id   8830541ef99ecb2b86375a592a239f20
#
_cell.length_a   1.000
_cell.length_b   1.000
_cell.length_c   1.000
_cell.angle_alpha   90.00
_cell.angle_beta   90.00
_cell.angle_gamma   90.00
#
_symmetry.space_group_name_H-M   'P 1'
#
loop_
_entity.id
_entity.type
_entity.pdbx_description
1 polymer ?
#
loop_
_entity_poly.entity_id
_entity_poly.type
_entity_poly.pdbx_seq_one_letter_code
_entity_poly.pdbx_strand_id
1 'polypeptide(L)'
;MGFKCGIVGLPNVGKSTLFNALTQAGIEAQNYPFCTIEPNVGIVPVPDPRLDALAAIVNPERILPTTMEFVDIAGLVAGASKGEGLGNKFLANIRETDAVAHVVRCFEDENVIHVAGKVSPLDDIEVINTELALADLESVEKAINKTARDAKGGDKEAKARLELLNQMQVHLD
;
A
#
# COMPACT_ATOMS: atom_id res chain seq x y z
N MET A 1 -11.02 12.10 -7.55
CA MET A 1 -10.44 10.91 -6.89
C MET A 1 -9.07 11.32 -6.39
N GLY A 2 -8.80 11.22 -5.10
CA GLY A 2 -7.48 11.46 -4.51
C GLY A 2 -6.58 10.25 -4.76
N PHE A 3 -5.26 10.45 -4.75
CA PHE A 3 -4.27 9.38 -4.78
C PHE A 3 -4.19 8.72 -3.40
N LYS A 4 -4.33 7.39 -3.33
CA LYS A 4 -4.36 6.63 -2.10
C LYS A 4 -3.03 5.89 -1.87
N CYS A 5 -2.35 6.18 -0.76
CA CYS A 5 -1.06 5.60 -0.39
C CYS A 5 -1.20 4.76 0.89
N GLY A 6 -0.92 3.47 0.82
CA GLY A 6 -0.88 2.58 1.97
C GLY A 6 0.47 2.66 2.70
N ILE A 7 0.46 2.86 4.01
CA ILE A 7 1.67 2.80 4.84
C ILE A 7 1.81 1.37 5.36
N VAL A 8 2.89 0.69 4.98
CA VAL A 8 3.16 -0.71 5.36
C VAL A 8 4.52 -0.83 6.06
N GLY A 9 4.73 -1.91 6.76
CA GLY A 9 5.98 -2.26 7.44
C GLY A 9 5.72 -3.21 8.61
N LEU A 10 6.79 -3.71 9.22
CA LEU A 10 6.72 -4.58 10.39
C LEU A 10 6.12 -3.86 11.61
N PRO A 11 5.66 -4.58 12.64
CA PRO A 11 5.28 -3.96 13.91
C PRO A 11 6.41 -3.15 14.54
N ASN A 12 6.07 -2.07 15.24
CA ASN A 12 6.99 -1.21 16.00
C ASN A 12 8.10 -0.52 15.17
N VAL A 13 7.90 -0.33 13.87
CA VAL A 13 8.84 0.42 13.00
C VAL A 13 8.54 1.92 12.93
N GLY A 14 7.41 2.38 13.51
CA GLY A 14 7.02 3.79 13.51
C GLY A 14 5.92 4.17 12.51
N LYS A 15 5.21 3.20 11.90
CA LYS A 15 4.13 3.47 10.93
C LYS A 15 3.07 4.44 11.46
N SER A 16 2.46 4.11 12.60
CA SER A 16 1.40 4.95 13.18
C SER A 16 1.93 6.29 13.68
N THR A 17 3.20 6.36 14.09
CA THR A 17 3.86 7.63 14.40
C THR A 17 3.97 8.52 13.16
N LEU A 18 4.43 7.95 12.05
CA LEU A 18 4.50 8.65 10.76
C LEU A 18 3.10 9.06 10.28
N PHE A 19 2.14 8.14 10.32
CA PHE A 19 0.76 8.41 9.95
C PHE A 19 0.18 9.58 10.76
N ASN A 20 0.33 9.54 12.08
CA ASN A 20 -0.16 10.61 12.96
C ASN A 20 0.56 11.94 12.67
N ALA A 21 1.87 11.94 12.44
CA ALA A 21 2.61 13.15 12.11
C ALA A 21 2.14 13.77 10.79
N LEU A 22 1.84 12.96 9.79
CA LEU A 22 1.31 13.41 8.50
C LEU A 22 -0.12 13.95 8.63
N THR A 23 -0.97 13.27 9.40
CA THR A 23 -2.41 13.57 9.47
C THR A 23 -2.76 14.60 10.55
N GLN A 24 -1.96 14.77 11.61
CA GLN A 24 -2.16 15.84 12.62
C GLN A 24 -1.92 17.24 12.05
N ALA A 25 -1.09 17.36 11.03
CA ALA A 25 -0.96 18.59 10.25
C ALA A 25 -2.09 18.75 9.22
N GLY A 26 -2.93 17.74 9.08
CA GLY A 26 -4.02 17.67 8.11
C GLY A 26 -5.21 18.53 8.53
N ILE A 27 -5.78 19.15 7.54
CA ILE A 27 -7.02 19.94 7.66
C ILE A 27 -8.19 18.97 7.90
N GLU A 28 -9.18 19.40 8.67
CA GLU A 28 -10.42 18.64 8.85
C GLU A 28 -10.95 18.15 7.50
N ALA A 29 -11.11 16.85 7.35
CA ALA A 29 -11.58 16.20 6.11
C ALA A 29 -12.92 16.77 5.61
N GLN A 30 -13.71 17.38 6.52
CA GLN A 30 -14.98 18.05 6.24
C GLN A 30 -14.84 19.25 5.27
N ASN A 31 -13.66 19.82 5.15
CA ASN A 31 -13.42 20.98 4.28
C ASN A 31 -13.16 20.61 2.81
N TYR A 32 -13.03 19.31 2.51
CA TYR A 32 -12.80 18.82 1.13
C TYR A 32 -14.03 18.06 0.62
N PRO A 33 -14.60 18.47 -0.52
CA PRO A 33 -15.69 17.74 -1.14
C PRO A 33 -15.22 16.32 -1.55
N PHE A 34 -16.07 15.31 -1.30
CA PHE A 34 -15.85 13.90 -1.67
C PHE A 34 -14.84 13.12 -0.81
N CYS A 35 -14.48 13.61 0.37
CA CYS A 35 -13.67 12.84 1.33
C CYS A 35 -14.55 12.03 2.28
N THR A 36 -14.33 10.73 2.35
CA THR A 36 -14.99 9.84 3.32
C THR A 36 -14.12 9.75 4.58
N ILE A 37 -14.71 9.90 5.75
CA ILE A 37 -14.01 9.73 7.04
C ILE A 37 -14.05 8.24 7.36
N GLU A 38 -12.94 7.54 7.10
CA GLU A 38 -12.77 6.14 7.48
C GLU A 38 -11.71 6.02 8.59
N PRO A 39 -11.87 5.09 9.55
CA PRO A 39 -10.83 4.82 10.53
C PRO A 39 -9.54 4.39 9.83
N ASN A 40 -8.42 4.93 10.29
CA ASN A 40 -7.07 4.70 9.72
C ASN A 40 -6.83 5.30 8.32
N VAL A 41 -7.68 6.20 7.84
CA VAL A 41 -7.46 6.99 6.63
C VAL A 41 -7.23 8.45 7.02
N GLY A 42 -6.14 9.03 6.56
CA GLY A 42 -5.80 10.43 6.77
C GLY A 42 -5.67 11.17 5.44
N ILE A 43 -6.30 12.35 5.35
CA ILE A 43 -6.27 13.18 4.15
C ILE A 43 -5.27 14.31 4.39
N VAL A 44 -4.32 14.45 3.48
CA VAL A 44 -3.25 15.43 3.56
C VAL A 44 -3.23 16.27 2.29
N PRO A 45 -3.26 17.61 2.39
CA PRO A 45 -3.09 18.47 1.22
C PRO A 45 -1.66 18.33 0.68
N VAL A 46 -1.54 18.30 -0.64
CA VAL A 46 -0.23 18.27 -1.31
C VAL A 46 0.27 19.70 -1.45
N PRO A 47 1.41 20.08 -0.81
CA PRO A 47 1.99 21.39 -0.94
C PRO A 47 2.45 21.61 -2.40
N ASP A 48 1.97 22.69 -3.03
CA ASP A 48 2.39 23.07 -4.38
C ASP A 48 2.57 24.58 -4.46
N PRO A 49 3.82 25.07 -4.48
CA PRO A 49 4.09 26.51 -4.52
C PRO A 49 3.57 27.20 -5.79
N ARG A 50 3.26 26.45 -6.84
CA ARG A 50 2.65 26.99 -8.07
C ARG A 50 1.24 27.49 -7.83
N LEU A 51 0.50 26.91 -6.88
CA LEU A 51 -0.84 27.36 -6.53
C LEU A 51 -0.81 28.79 -5.95
N ASP A 52 0.13 29.08 -5.06
CA ASP A 52 0.28 30.42 -4.48
C ASP A 52 0.68 31.45 -5.54
N ALA A 53 1.61 31.07 -6.42
CA ALA A 53 2.03 31.93 -7.53
C ALA A 53 0.87 32.25 -8.51
N LEU A 54 0.05 31.26 -8.85
CA LEU A 54 -1.12 31.45 -9.69
C LEU A 54 -2.20 32.26 -8.97
N ALA A 55 -2.44 32.01 -7.70
CA ALA A 55 -3.40 32.74 -6.90
C ALA A 55 -3.06 34.24 -6.82
N ALA A 56 -1.79 34.57 -6.72
CA ALA A 56 -1.33 35.97 -6.73
C ALA A 56 -1.60 36.70 -8.06
N ILE A 57 -1.73 35.96 -9.17
CA ILE A 57 -2.03 36.54 -10.49
C ILE A 57 -3.54 36.70 -10.70
N VAL A 58 -4.33 35.68 -10.35
CA VAL A 58 -5.77 35.62 -10.71
C VAL A 58 -6.70 36.02 -9.58
N ASN A 59 -6.20 36.22 -8.35
CA ASN A 59 -6.97 36.54 -7.14
C ASN A 59 -8.26 35.67 -7.02
N PRO A 60 -8.16 34.35 -6.88
CA PRO A 60 -9.30 33.46 -6.82
C PRO A 60 -10.09 33.64 -5.51
N GLU A 61 -11.39 33.34 -5.53
CA GLU A 61 -12.21 33.33 -4.32
C GLU A 61 -11.75 32.25 -3.32
N ARG A 62 -11.19 31.13 -3.84
CA ARG A 62 -10.74 29.98 -3.03
C ARG A 62 -9.57 29.28 -3.69
N ILE A 63 -8.58 28.89 -2.88
CA ILE A 63 -7.46 28.03 -3.28
C ILE A 63 -7.74 26.64 -2.70
N LEU A 64 -7.79 25.61 -3.55
CA LEU A 64 -7.99 24.23 -3.18
C LEU A 64 -6.81 23.40 -3.69
N PRO A 65 -5.85 23.02 -2.82
CA PRO A 65 -4.80 22.10 -3.19
C PRO A 65 -5.40 20.71 -3.48
N THR A 66 -4.70 19.92 -4.26
CA THR A 66 -5.01 18.49 -4.36
C THR A 66 -4.70 17.79 -3.04
N THR A 67 -5.33 16.65 -2.80
CA THR A 67 -5.14 15.87 -1.59
C THR A 67 -4.60 14.48 -1.89
N MET A 68 -3.86 13.93 -0.94
CA MET A 68 -3.43 12.54 -0.90
C MET A 68 -4.07 11.87 0.31
N GLU A 69 -4.55 10.65 0.12
CA GLU A 69 -5.07 9.81 1.19
C GLU A 69 -3.97 8.88 1.66
N PHE A 70 -3.67 8.89 2.97
CA PHE A 70 -2.81 7.90 3.60
C PHE A 70 -3.66 6.89 4.37
N VAL A 71 -3.32 5.60 4.23
CA VAL A 71 -3.99 4.50 4.94
C VAL A 71 -2.97 3.83 5.84
N ASP A 72 -3.19 3.86 7.17
CA ASP A 72 -2.36 3.07 8.09
C ASP A 72 -2.78 1.60 8.02
N ILE A 73 -2.01 0.81 7.29
CA ILE A 73 -2.25 -0.61 7.12
C ILE A 73 -1.56 -1.35 8.26
N ALA A 74 -2.32 -2.15 9.02
CA ALA A 74 -1.80 -2.92 10.14
C ALA A 74 -0.55 -3.72 9.75
N GLY A 75 0.46 -3.73 10.65
CA GLY A 75 1.76 -4.32 10.36
C GLY A 75 1.68 -5.79 9.96
N LEU A 76 2.41 -6.15 8.92
CA LEU A 76 2.61 -7.52 8.48
C LEU A 76 3.63 -8.21 9.42
N VAL A 77 3.42 -9.47 9.72
CA VAL A 77 4.40 -10.35 10.37
C VAL A 77 4.71 -11.50 9.43
N ALA A 78 5.92 -12.06 9.53
CA ALA A 78 6.33 -13.21 8.73
C ALA A 78 5.31 -14.36 8.83
N GLY A 79 4.98 -14.99 7.69
CA GLY A 79 3.99 -16.06 7.60
C GLY A 79 2.53 -15.59 7.50
N ALA A 80 2.28 -14.29 7.35
CA ALA A 80 0.92 -13.75 7.25
C ALA A 80 0.20 -14.16 5.96
N SER A 81 0.92 -14.44 4.88
CA SER A 81 0.38 -14.96 3.63
C SER A 81 -0.23 -16.36 3.76
N LYS A 82 0.28 -17.17 4.72
CA LYS A 82 -0.20 -18.54 4.98
C LYS A 82 -1.25 -18.63 6.10
N GLY A 83 -1.54 -17.52 6.79
CA GLY A 83 -2.45 -17.45 7.93
C GLY A 83 -3.88 -17.10 7.54
N GLU A 84 -4.85 -17.83 8.10
CA GLU A 84 -6.27 -17.45 8.00
C GLU A 84 -6.52 -16.15 8.80
N GLY A 85 -6.92 -15.07 8.11
CA GLY A 85 -7.50 -13.87 8.71
C GLY A 85 -6.69 -12.58 8.57
N LEU A 86 -5.62 -12.33 9.34
CA LEU A 86 -4.93 -11.04 9.38
C LEU A 86 -4.15 -10.73 8.10
N GLY A 87 -3.46 -11.73 7.53
CA GLY A 87 -2.73 -11.57 6.27
C GLY A 87 -3.64 -11.24 5.08
N ASN A 88 -4.80 -11.89 5.00
CA ASN A 88 -5.77 -11.62 3.93
C ASN A 88 -6.36 -10.19 4.04
N LYS A 89 -6.58 -9.67 5.26
CA LYS A 89 -7.03 -8.28 5.45
C LYS A 89 -5.95 -7.28 5.06
N PHE A 90 -4.70 -7.55 5.42
CA PHE A 90 -3.54 -6.73 5.03
C PHE A 90 -3.44 -6.61 3.51
N LEU A 91 -3.48 -7.74 2.80
CA LEU A 91 -3.42 -7.78 1.34
C LEU A 91 -4.64 -7.13 0.67
N ALA A 92 -5.83 -7.27 1.26
CA ALA A 92 -7.02 -6.58 0.77
C ALA A 92 -6.86 -5.06 0.85
N ASN A 93 -6.35 -4.55 1.98
CA ASN A 93 -6.09 -3.12 2.15
C ASN A 93 -5.04 -2.59 1.17
N ILE A 94 -3.96 -3.36 0.90
CA ILE A 94 -2.95 -2.97 -0.10
C ILE A 94 -3.58 -2.86 -1.50
N ARG A 95 -4.43 -3.81 -1.89
CA ARG A 95 -5.09 -3.81 -3.20
C ARG A 95 -6.02 -2.63 -3.45
N GLU A 96 -6.44 -1.95 -2.38
CA GLU A 96 -7.27 -0.74 -2.46
C GLU A 96 -6.45 0.56 -2.55
N THR A 97 -5.12 0.46 -2.59
CA THR A 97 -4.22 1.62 -2.67
C THR A 97 -3.57 1.74 -4.03
N ASP A 98 -3.23 2.96 -4.43
CA ASP A 98 -2.55 3.26 -5.70
C ASP A 98 -1.03 3.10 -5.59
N ALA A 99 -0.50 3.24 -4.38
CA ALA A 99 0.91 3.03 -4.05
C ALA A 99 1.09 2.59 -2.60
N VAL A 100 2.28 2.08 -2.30
CA VAL A 100 2.68 1.62 -0.97
C VAL A 100 3.92 2.37 -0.51
N ALA A 101 3.86 2.96 0.69
CA ALA A 101 5.00 3.51 1.40
C ALA A 101 5.49 2.50 2.42
N HIS A 102 6.66 1.90 2.17
CA HIS A 102 7.26 0.92 3.06
C HIS A 102 8.08 1.62 4.15
N VAL A 103 7.63 1.55 5.40
CA VAL A 103 8.31 2.10 6.56
C VAL A 103 9.22 1.05 7.16
N VAL A 104 10.52 1.34 7.19
CA VAL A 104 11.58 0.45 7.66
C VAL A 104 12.29 1.08 8.85
N ARG A 105 12.51 0.32 9.91
CA ARG A 105 13.20 0.79 11.10
C ARG A 105 14.71 0.77 10.89
N CYS A 106 15.33 1.94 10.93
CA CYS A 106 16.78 2.11 10.81
C CYS A 106 17.45 2.67 12.08
N PHE A 107 16.68 2.85 13.16
CA PHE A 107 17.16 3.36 14.44
C PHE A 107 17.17 2.28 15.50
N GLU A 108 18.08 2.39 16.47
CA GLU A 108 18.15 1.56 17.65
C GLU A 108 17.52 2.29 18.85
N ASP A 109 16.66 1.61 19.60
CA ASP A 109 16.04 2.11 20.83
C ASP A 109 15.70 0.91 21.70
N GLU A 110 16.30 0.83 22.89
CA GLU A 110 16.11 -0.29 23.83
C GLU A 110 14.67 -0.36 24.38
N ASN A 111 13.93 0.76 24.38
CA ASN A 111 12.56 0.81 24.86
C ASN A 111 11.54 0.36 23.79
N VAL A 112 11.96 0.19 22.54
CA VAL A 112 11.11 -0.23 21.42
C VAL A 112 11.53 -1.61 20.95
N ILE A 113 10.75 -2.63 21.34
CA ILE A 113 11.04 -4.02 20.98
C ILE A 113 10.89 -4.24 19.48
N HIS A 114 11.93 -4.79 18.83
CA HIS A 114 11.86 -5.25 17.45
C HIS A 114 11.30 -6.67 17.37
N VAL A 115 10.46 -6.97 16.39
CA VAL A 115 9.79 -8.29 16.24
C VAL A 115 10.81 -9.42 16.09
N ALA A 116 11.92 -9.20 15.38
CA ALA A 116 13.00 -10.17 15.20
C ALA A 116 14.06 -10.13 16.30
N GLY A 117 13.87 -9.32 17.36
CA GLY A 117 14.84 -9.15 18.45
C GLY A 117 16.11 -8.36 18.11
N LYS A 118 16.30 -7.98 16.85
CA LYS A 118 17.38 -7.13 16.35
C LYS A 118 16.88 -6.21 15.25
N VAL A 119 17.48 -5.04 15.11
CA VAL A 119 17.20 -4.13 14.00
C VAL A 119 18.05 -4.54 12.79
N SER A 120 17.41 -4.92 11.70
CA SER A 120 18.07 -5.26 10.43
C SER A 120 17.19 -4.75 9.27
N PRO A 121 17.42 -3.52 8.80
CA PRO A 121 16.56 -2.91 7.78
C PRO A 121 16.44 -3.73 6.50
N LEU A 122 17.50 -4.38 6.06
CA LEU A 122 17.48 -5.21 4.85
C LEU A 122 16.63 -6.47 5.04
N ASP A 123 16.81 -7.17 6.17
CA ASP A 123 16.00 -8.36 6.51
C ASP A 123 14.50 -7.97 6.61
N ASP A 124 14.21 -6.81 7.20
CA ASP A 124 12.83 -6.31 7.34
C ASP A 124 12.18 -6.03 5.96
N ILE A 125 12.96 -5.47 5.03
CA ILE A 125 12.52 -5.25 3.63
C ILE A 125 12.26 -6.59 2.95
N GLU A 126 13.17 -7.55 3.09
CA GLU A 126 13.01 -8.88 2.48
C GLU A 126 11.77 -9.61 3.00
N VAL A 127 11.48 -9.52 4.30
CA VAL A 127 10.27 -10.12 4.87
C VAL A 127 9.00 -9.58 4.19
N ILE A 128 8.87 -8.27 4.08
CA ILE A 128 7.70 -7.65 3.45
C ILE A 128 7.61 -8.01 1.96
N ASN A 129 8.73 -7.92 1.24
CA ASN A 129 8.77 -8.24 -0.19
C ASN A 129 8.40 -9.70 -0.43
N THR A 130 8.91 -10.63 0.39
CA THR A 130 8.59 -12.05 0.30
C THR A 130 7.10 -12.32 0.53
N GLU A 131 6.51 -11.70 1.56
CA GLU A 131 5.08 -11.89 1.83
C GLU A 131 4.20 -11.33 0.70
N LEU A 132 4.58 -10.21 0.10
CA LEU A 132 3.88 -9.64 -1.07
C LEU A 132 4.04 -10.55 -2.30
N ALA A 133 5.25 -11.04 -2.57
CA ALA A 133 5.51 -11.95 -3.68
C ALA A 133 4.72 -13.28 -3.54
N LEU A 134 4.68 -13.85 -2.33
CA LEU A 134 3.89 -15.06 -2.07
C LEU A 134 2.38 -14.85 -2.29
N ALA A 135 1.86 -13.67 -1.93
CA ALA A 135 0.47 -13.32 -2.16
C ALA A 135 0.15 -13.14 -3.66
N ASP A 136 1.08 -12.56 -4.40
CA ASP A 136 0.96 -12.41 -5.84
C ASP A 136 1.07 -13.77 -6.53
N LEU A 137 1.99 -14.63 -6.11
CA LEU A 137 2.13 -16.00 -6.59
C LEU A 137 0.83 -16.80 -6.44
N GLU A 138 0.21 -16.75 -5.25
CA GLU A 138 -1.10 -17.40 -5.02
C GLU A 138 -2.18 -16.88 -5.97
N SER A 139 -2.18 -15.56 -6.23
CA SER A 139 -3.12 -14.92 -7.16
C SER A 139 -2.89 -15.36 -8.60
N VAL A 140 -1.64 -15.46 -9.02
CA VAL A 140 -1.22 -15.94 -10.34
C VAL A 140 -1.60 -17.41 -10.50
N GLU A 141 -1.35 -18.29 -9.54
CA GLU A 141 -1.73 -19.70 -9.58
C GLU A 141 -3.23 -19.91 -9.73
N LYS A 142 -4.05 -19.14 -8.97
CA LYS A 142 -5.51 -19.15 -9.13
C LYS A 142 -5.93 -18.74 -10.55
N ALA A 143 -5.27 -17.71 -11.10
CA ALA A 143 -5.52 -17.23 -12.46
C ALA A 143 -5.11 -18.27 -13.51
N ILE A 144 -3.97 -18.94 -13.36
CA ILE A 144 -3.51 -20.03 -14.23
C ILE A 144 -4.56 -21.15 -14.26
N ASN A 145 -5.00 -21.63 -13.10
CA ASN A 145 -5.97 -22.71 -12.98
C ASN A 145 -7.31 -22.37 -13.66
N LYS A 146 -7.76 -21.11 -13.58
CA LYS A 146 -8.96 -20.65 -14.27
C LYS A 146 -8.73 -20.56 -15.78
N THR A 147 -7.69 -19.86 -16.22
CA THR A 147 -7.40 -19.61 -17.65
C THR A 147 -7.07 -20.88 -18.41
N ALA A 148 -6.42 -21.88 -17.77
CA ALA A 148 -6.11 -23.17 -18.38
C ALA A 148 -7.35 -23.95 -18.83
N ARG A 149 -8.51 -23.78 -18.17
CA ARG A 149 -9.78 -24.39 -18.59
C ARG A 149 -10.29 -23.75 -19.86
N ASP A 150 -10.23 -22.44 -19.97
CA ASP A 150 -10.69 -21.69 -21.14
C ASP A 150 -9.75 -21.94 -22.34
N ALA A 151 -8.43 -22.00 -22.11
CA ALA A 151 -7.43 -22.30 -23.12
C ALA A 151 -7.61 -23.73 -23.75
N LYS A 152 -8.04 -24.70 -22.94
CA LYS A 152 -8.40 -26.06 -23.45
C LYS A 152 -9.59 -26.04 -24.39
N GLY A 153 -10.49 -25.06 -24.26
CA GLY A 153 -11.62 -24.86 -25.16
C GLY A 153 -11.24 -24.28 -26.55
N GLY A 154 -9.94 -24.00 -26.79
CA GLY A 154 -9.44 -23.50 -28.07
C GLY A 154 -9.37 -22.00 -28.18
N ASP A 155 -9.70 -21.25 -27.14
CA ASP A 155 -9.63 -19.78 -27.11
C ASP A 155 -8.18 -19.31 -27.23
N LYS A 156 -7.90 -18.50 -28.27
CA LYS A 156 -6.57 -17.98 -28.58
C LYS A 156 -6.11 -16.92 -27.56
N GLU A 157 -7.02 -16.09 -27.07
CA GLU A 157 -6.70 -15.07 -26.06
C GLU A 157 -6.38 -15.73 -24.72
N ALA A 158 -7.14 -16.75 -24.34
CA ALA A 158 -6.88 -17.53 -23.14
C ALA A 158 -5.52 -18.24 -23.21
N LYS A 159 -5.09 -18.73 -24.38
CA LYS A 159 -3.75 -19.33 -24.56
C LYS A 159 -2.63 -18.31 -24.36
N ALA A 160 -2.73 -17.12 -24.98
CA ALA A 160 -1.74 -16.06 -24.83
C ALA A 160 -1.67 -15.57 -23.37
N ARG A 161 -2.83 -15.42 -22.71
CA ARG A 161 -2.89 -15.03 -21.30
C ARG A 161 -2.26 -16.10 -20.39
N LEU A 162 -2.50 -17.40 -20.69
CA LEU A 162 -1.92 -18.50 -19.92
C LEU A 162 -0.38 -18.50 -20.01
N GLU A 163 0.16 -18.26 -21.20
CA GLU A 163 1.60 -18.14 -21.40
C GLU A 163 2.22 -17.02 -20.57
N LEU A 164 1.59 -15.84 -20.57
CA LEU A 164 2.03 -14.69 -19.74
C LEU A 164 1.95 -15.04 -18.24
N LEU A 165 0.87 -15.66 -17.78
CA LEU A 165 0.72 -16.04 -16.38
C LEU A 165 1.79 -17.06 -15.94
N ASN A 166 2.15 -18.02 -16.81
CA ASN A 166 3.24 -18.95 -16.51
C ASN A 166 4.61 -18.23 -16.42
N GLN A 167 4.87 -17.24 -17.26
CA GLN A 167 6.07 -16.40 -17.14
C GLN A 167 6.10 -15.62 -15.84
N MET A 168 4.96 -15.04 -15.44
CA MET A 168 4.84 -14.34 -14.15
C MET A 168 5.09 -15.29 -12.97
N GLN A 169 4.57 -16.52 -13.02
CA GLN A 169 4.82 -17.51 -11.97
C GLN A 169 6.30 -17.81 -11.80
N VAL A 170 7.02 -18.04 -12.89
CA VAL A 170 8.49 -18.31 -12.87
C VAL A 170 9.28 -17.11 -12.34
N HIS A 171 8.77 -15.90 -12.53
CA HIS A 171 9.45 -14.70 -12.05
C HIS A 171 9.21 -14.43 -10.56
N LEU A 172 8.07 -14.87 -10.01
CA LEU A 172 7.71 -14.70 -8.61
C LEU A 172 8.24 -15.82 -7.70
N ASP A 173 8.57 -17.00 -8.24
CA ASP A 173 9.12 -18.16 -7.55
C ASP A 173 10.65 -18.02 -7.38
#